data_20e48f681c28e5605e55678a2d134f1f
#
_entry.id   20e48f681c28e5605e55678a2d134f1f
#
_cell.length_a   1.000
_cell.length_b   1.000
_cell.length_c   1.000
_cell.angle_alpha   90.00
_cell.angle_beta   90.00
_cell.angle_gamma   90.00
#
_symmetry.space_group_name_H-M   'P 1'
#
loop_
_entity.id
_entity.type
_entity.pdbx_description
1 polymer ?
#
loop_
_entity_poly.entity_id
_entity_poly.type
_entity_poly.pdbx_seq_one_letter_code
_entity_poly.pdbx_strand_id
1 'polypeptide(L)'
;YRFRNGQLKSFSVDHSMRNLKNDNSLPSNLMYNCFGGGDGEVFADIADISTEWESGDLWLVCSDGLSDLVTDQHIESLLPLRSASALVEAAKEAGGRDNITVILVQVV
;
A
#
# COMPACT_ATOMS: atom_id res chain seq x y z
N TYR A 1 -2.15 2.44 4.12
CA TYR A 1 -1.34 2.78 5.30
C TYR A 1 -1.81 4.07 5.96
N ARG A 2 -1.60 4.17 7.26
CA ARG A 2 -1.72 5.43 8.01
C ARG A 2 -0.35 5.80 8.60
N PHE A 3 0.05 7.05 8.42
CA PHE A 3 1.22 7.64 9.07
C PHE A 3 0.77 8.63 10.13
N ARG A 4 1.18 8.39 11.37
CA ARG A 4 0.85 9.20 12.55
C ARG A 4 2.03 9.20 13.52
N ASN A 5 2.41 10.37 14.04
CA ASN A 5 3.48 10.52 15.03
C ASN A 5 4.80 9.83 14.62
N GLY A 6 5.16 9.92 13.34
CA GLY A 6 6.38 9.31 12.81
C GLY A 6 6.30 7.80 12.56
N GLN A 7 5.12 7.18 12.69
CA GLN A 7 4.94 5.75 12.54
C GLN A 7 3.98 5.41 11.40
N LEU A 8 4.39 4.44 10.57
CA LEU A 8 3.59 3.86 9.50
C LEU A 8 2.87 2.60 10.01
N LYS A 9 1.57 2.53 9.76
CA LYS A 9 0.75 1.35 10.04
C LYS A 9 0.03 0.90 8.78
N SER A 10 0.16 -0.37 8.42
CA SER A 10 -0.65 -0.99 7.37
C SER A 10 -2.07 -1.23 7.85
N PHE A 11 -3.05 -0.94 7.00
CA PHE A 11 -4.49 -1.17 7.26
C PHE A 11 -5.10 -2.23 6.33
N SER A 12 -4.49 -2.50 5.20
CA SER A 12 -4.93 -3.55 4.29
C SER A 12 -3.95 -4.70 4.24
N VAL A 13 -4.47 -5.88 3.91
CA VAL A 13 -3.69 -7.07 3.59
C VAL A 13 -4.00 -7.44 2.14
N ASP A 14 -2.97 -7.49 1.31
CA ASP A 14 -3.13 -7.82 -0.10
C ASP A 14 -3.71 -9.23 -0.29
N HIS A 15 -4.67 -9.36 -1.19
CA HIS A 15 -5.30 -10.64 -1.55
C HIS A 15 -4.40 -11.47 -2.46
N SER A 16 -3.14 -11.65 -2.06
CA SER A 16 -2.16 -12.47 -2.76
C SER A 16 -2.11 -13.90 -2.22
N MET A 17 -1.74 -14.85 -3.09
CA MET A 17 -1.54 -16.25 -2.69
C MET A 17 -0.44 -16.39 -1.64
N ARG A 18 0.56 -15.50 -1.66
CA ARG A 18 1.61 -15.40 -0.63
C ARG A 18 0.99 -15.19 0.75
N ASN A 19 0.10 -14.21 0.89
CA ASN A 19 -0.57 -13.90 2.16
C ASN A 19 -1.57 -14.98 2.55
N LEU A 20 -2.33 -15.50 1.58
CA LEU A 20 -3.33 -16.55 1.84
C LEU A 20 -2.70 -17.82 2.40
N LYS A 21 -1.55 -18.22 1.85
CA LYS A 21 -0.84 -19.45 2.26
C LYS A 21 0.23 -19.20 3.33
N ASN A 22 0.46 -17.94 3.71
CA ASN A 22 1.57 -17.53 4.58
C ASN A 22 2.92 -18.09 4.08
N ASP A 23 3.15 -17.99 2.77
CA ASP A 23 4.32 -18.54 2.09
C ASP A 23 5.05 -17.46 1.30
N ASN A 24 6.15 -16.96 1.86
CA ASN A 24 6.96 -15.91 1.27
C ASN A 24 7.75 -16.34 0.02
N SER A 25 7.78 -17.64 -0.31
CA SER A 25 8.39 -18.14 -1.55
C SER A 25 7.52 -17.86 -2.79
N LEU A 26 6.21 -17.63 -2.59
CA LEU A 26 5.29 -17.31 -3.66
C LEU A 26 5.44 -15.85 -4.14
N PRO A 27 5.25 -15.57 -5.42
CA PRO A 27 5.27 -14.20 -5.95
C PRO A 27 4.18 -13.34 -5.29
N SER A 28 4.50 -12.06 -5.01
CA SER A 28 3.56 -11.09 -4.43
C SER A 28 2.40 -10.76 -5.36
N ASN A 29 2.63 -10.82 -6.67
CA ASN A 29 1.65 -10.51 -7.71
C ASN A 29 0.72 -11.67 -8.10
N LEU A 30 0.83 -12.82 -7.45
CA LEU A 30 -0.10 -13.94 -7.64
C LEU A 30 -1.35 -13.71 -6.78
N MET A 31 -2.39 -13.12 -7.38
CA MET A 31 -3.62 -12.74 -6.68
C MET A 31 -4.66 -13.87 -6.68
N TYR A 32 -5.41 -14.01 -5.58
CA TYR A 32 -6.56 -14.92 -5.51
C TYR A 32 -7.91 -14.17 -5.58
N ASN A 33 -7.92 -12.87 -5.40
CA ASN A 33 -9.10 -12.01 -5.49
C ASN A 33 -8.75 -10.81 -6.36
N CYS A 34 -9.26 -10.77 -7.59
CA CYS A 34 -9.00 -9.71 -8.56
C CYS A 34 -10.10 -9.69 -9.64
N PHE A 35 -10.26 -8.54 -10.28
CA PHE A 35 -11.16 -8.42 -11.42
C PHE A 35 -10.56 -9.12 -12.66
N GLY A 36 -11.38 -9.95 -13.33
CA GLY A 36 -10.98 -10.63 -14.56
C GLY A 36 -10.04 -11.82 -14.39
N GLY A 37 -9.82 -12.26 -13.17
CA GLY A 37 -8.85 -13.31 -12.85
C GLY A 37 -9.38 -14.75 -12.83
N GLY A 38 -10.60 -15.02 -13.32
CA GLY A 38 -11.20 -16.35 -13.32
C GLY A 38 -12.70 -16.35 -13.02
N ASP A 39 -13.26 -17.53 -12.74
CA ASP A 39 -14.69 -17.72 -12.52
C ASP A 39 -15.12 -17.48 -11.05
N GLY A 40 -14.22 -16.99 -10.20
CA GLY A 40 -14.48 -16.73 -8.79
C GLY A 40 -15.23 -15.41 -8.54
N GLU A 41 -16.04 -15.38 -7.49
CA GLU A 41 -16.65 -14.14 -7.02
C GLU A 41 -15.57 -13.19 -6.48
N VAL A 42 -15.64 -11.92 -6.88
CA VAL A 42 -14.80 -10.85 -6.35
C VAL A 42 -15.43 -10.31 -5.08
N PHE A 43 -14.63 -10.17 -4.04
CA PHE A 43 -15.09 -9.61 -2.76
C PHE A 43 -14.18 -8.46 -2.31
N ALA A 44 -14.66 -7.65 -1.37
CA ALA A 44 -13.89 -6.58 -0.76
C ALA A 44 -13.82 -6.77 0.75
N ASP A 45 -12.63 -6.58 1.32
CA ASP A 45 -12.47 -6.38 2.75
C ASP A 45 -12.78 -4.93 3.07
N ILE A 46 -13.76 -4.71 3.95
CA ILE A 46 -14.20 -3.38 4.35
C ILE A 46 -13.72 -3.10 5.76
N ALA A 47 -12.92 -2.06 5.92
CA ALA A 47 -12.53 -1.54 7.22
C ALA A 47 -13.22 -0.18 7.45
N ASP A 48 -14.03 -0.09 8.51
CA ASP A 48 -14.56 1.20 8.96
C ASP A 48 -13.49 1.91 9.79
N ILE A 49 -12.94 2.97 9.22
CA ILE A 49 -11.91 3.80 9.86
C ILE A 49 -12.47 5.12 10.39
N SER A 50 -13.79 5.29 10.42
CA SER A 50 -14.44 6.56 10.80
C SER A 50 -14.07 7.04 12.21
N THR A 51 -13.74 6.13 13.12
CA THR A 51 -13.28 6.44 14.49
C THR A 51 -11.75 6.48 14.63
N GLU A 52 -11.02 6.18 13.56
CA GLU A 52 -9.55 6.08 13.56
C GLU A 52 -8.86 7.38 13.14
N TRP A 53 -9.61 8.36 12.66
CA TRP A 53 -9.07 9.60 12.12
C TRP A 53 -8.66 10.57 13.22
N GLU A 54 -7.49 11.15 13.07
CA GLU A 54 -7.02 12.24 13.90
C GLU A 54 -6.46 13.37 13.02
N SER A 55 -6.63 14.61 13.48
CA SER A 55 -6.00 15.77 12.81
C SER A 55 -4.49 15.57 12.71
N GLY A 56 -3.94 15.78 11.52
CA GLY A 56 -2.52 15.58 11.24
C GLY A 56 -2.16 14.22 10.67
N ASP A 57 -3.09 13.26 10.65
CA ASP A 57 -2.88 11.97 9.99
C ASP A 57 -2.58 12.14 8.51
N LEU A 58 -1.73 11.29 8.00
CA LEU A 58 -1.50 11.13 6.57
C LEU A 58 -1.83 9.69 6.17
N TRP A 59 -2.79 9.54 5.27
CA TRP A 59 -3.17 8.25 4.72
C TRP A 59 -2.55 8.07 3.35
N LEU A 60 -1.93 6.92 3.14
CA LEU A 60 -1.32 6.51 1.89
C LEU A 60 -2.13 5.37 1.28
N VAL A 61 -2.61 5.59 0.05
CA VAL A 61 -3.14 4.55 -0.83
C VAL A 61 -2.20 4.41 -2.01
N CYS A 62 -1.71 3.23 -2.28
CA CYS A 62 -0.76 2.99 -3.36
C CYS A 62 -0.99 1.65 -4.05
N SER A 63 -0.49 1.53 -5.29
CA SER A 63 -0.34 0.25 -5.97
C SER A 63 0.90 -0.50 -5.45
N ASP A 64 0.97 -1.79 -5.76
CA ASP A 64 2.13 -2.64 -5.47
C ASP A 64 3.42 -2.18 -6.15
N GLY A 65 3.31 -1.40 -7.25
CA GLY A 65 4.46 -0.75 -7.87
C GLY A 65 5.26 0.14 -6.93
N LEU A 66 4.66 0.63 -5.83
CA LEU A 66 5.39 1.28 -4.73
C LEU A 66 5.83 0.25 -3.70
N SER A 67 4.91 -0.50 -3.12
CA SER A 67 5.16 -1.32 -1.92
C SER A 67 6.01 -2.55 -2.17
N ASP A 68 6.10 -3.05 -3.41
CA ASP A 68 6.99 -4.17 -3.76
C ASP A 68 8.46 -3.75 -3.91
N LEU A 69 8.73 -2.48 -4.18
CA LEU A 69 10.08 -1.98 -4.42
C LEU A 69 10.64 -1.11 -3.28
N VAL A 70 9.77 -0.38 -2.58
CA VAL A 70 10.15 0.54 -1.51
C VAL A 70 9.71 -0.06 -0.18
N THR A 71 10.66 -0.27 0.72
CA THR A 71 10.37 -0.85 2.04
C THR A 71 9.48 0.08 2.87
N ASP A 72 8.69 -0.48 3.78
CA ASP A 72 7.85 0.30 4.70
C ASP A 72 8.67 1.33 5.47
N GLN A 73 9.88 0.98 5.90
CA GLN A 73 10.80 1.89 6.59
C GLN A 73 11.21 3.07 5.70
N HIS A 74 11.47 2.84 4.42
CA HIS A 74 11.80 3.91 3.47
C HIS A 74 10.59 4.77 3.17
N ILE A 75 9.39 4.17 2.97
CA ILE A 75 8.12 4.90 2.83
C ILE A 75 7.91 5.81 4.05
N GLU A 76 8.04 5.27 5.26
CA GLU A 76 7.91 6.01 6.51
C GLU A 76 8.82 7.24 6.56
N SER A 77 10.06 7.09 6.11
CA SER A 77 11.04 8.18 6.10
C SER A 77 10.70 9.31 5.11
N LEU A 78 9.97 8.99 4.05
CA LEU A 78 9.57 9.97 3.00
C LEU A 78 8.26 10.70 3.31
N LEU A 79 7.37 10.09 4.09
CA LEU A 79 6.04 10.65 4.37
C LEU A 79 6.04 12.02 5.05
N PRO A 80 7.02 12.40 5.89
CA PRO A 80 7.14 13.78 6.40
C PRO A 80 7.24 14.85 5.33
N LEU A 81 7.70 14.50 4.12
CA LEU A 81 7.75 15.40 2.97
C LEU A 81 6.35 15.73 2.41
N ARG A 82 5.32 14.93 2.75
CA ARG A 82 3.94 15.06 2.26
C ARG A 82 3.84 15.18 0.74
N SER A 83 4.69 14.45 0.04
CA SER A 83 4.85 14.49 -1.41
C SER A 83 4.62 13.11 -2.04
N ALA A 84 3.53 12.97 -2.80
CA ALA A 84 3.27 11.76 -3.57
C ALA A 84 4.35 11.53 -4.64
N SER A 85 4.86 12.62 -5.24
CA SER A 85 5.93 12.51 -6.24
C SER A 85 7.24 11.98 -5.66
N ALA A 86 7.57 12.30 -4.40
CA ALA A 86 8.77 11.75 -3.75
C ALA A 86 8.68 10.22 -3.62
N LEU A 87 7.50 9.69 -3.30
CA LEU A 87 7.27 8.24 -3.24
C LEU A 87 7.36 7.58 -4.62
N VAL A 88 6.79 8.22 -5.65
CA VAL A 88 6.90 7.72 -7.03
C VAL A 88 8.35 7.71 -7.50
N GLU A 89 9.12 8.75 -7.25
CA GLU A 89 10.54 8.79 -7.62
C GLU A 89 11.34 7.72 -6.86
N ALA A 90 11.08 7.49 -5.57
CA ALA A 90 11.72 6.41 -4.82
C ALA A 90 11.46 5.02 -5.45
N ALA A 91 10.23 4.75 -5.90
CA ALA A 91 9.90 3.51 -6.58
C ALA A 91 10.60 3.38 -7.95
N LYS A 92 10.71 4.49 -8.70
CA LYS A 92 11.46 4.51 -9.98
C LYS A 92 12.94 4.25 -9.75
N GLU A 93 13.56 4.88 -8.76
CA GLU A 93 14.94 4.68 -8.38
C GLU A 93 15.22 3.25 -7.91
N ALA A 94 14.24 2.61 -7.27
CA ALA A 94 14.30 1.21 -6.86
C ALA A 94 14.10 0.22 -8.02
N GLY A 95 13.88 0.71 -9.24
CA GLY A 95 13.81 -0.10 -10.45
C GLY A 95 12.59 0.14 -11.34
N GLY A 96 11.51 0.73 -10.81
CA GLY A 96 10.33 1.11 -11.60
C GLY A 96 9.73 -0.03 -12.42
N ARG A 97 9.56 -1.21 -11.82
CA ARG A 97 9.23 -2.45 -12.55
C ARG A 97 7.76 -2.58 -12.92
N ASP A 98 6.90 -1.74 -12.38
CA ASP A 98 5.45 -1.78 -12.58
C ASP A 98 4.87 -0.37 -12.64
N ASN A 99 3.57 -0.27 -12.91
CA ASN A 99 2.82 0.96 -12.77
C ASN A 99 2.83 1.42 -11.30
N ILE A 100 3.12 2.69 -11.08
CA ILE A 100 3.22 3.29 -9.76
C ILE A 100 2.09 4.31 -9.60
N THR A 101 1.18 4.05 -8.68
CA THR A 101 0.10 4.98 -8.33
C THR A 101 0.15 5.27 -6.84
N VAL A 102 0.10 6.54 -6.48
CA VAL A 102 0.18 7.00 -5.09
C VAL A 102 -0.86 8.10 -4.86
N ILE A 103 -1.63 7.95 -3.79
CA ILE A 103 -2.54 8.98 -3.29
C ILE A 103 -2.21 9.23 -1.83
N LEU A 104 -2.00 10.50 -1.48
CA LEU A 104 -1.86 10.94 -0.09
C LEU A 104 -3.08 11.74 0.32
N VAL A 105 -3.67 11.37 1.46
CA VAL A 105 -4.81 12.08 2.04
C VAL A 105 -4.40 12.60 3.42
N GLN A 106 -4.39 13.92 3.57
CA GLN A 106 -4.11 14.55 4.84
C GLN A 106 -5.41 14.87 5.57
N VAL A 107 -5.50 14.46 6.82
CA VAL A 107 -6.59 14.85 7.73
C VAL A 107 -6.28 16.22 8.33
N VAL A 108 -7.14 17.16 8.04
CA VAL A 108 -7.02 18.55 8.52
C VAL A 108 -7.76 18.78 9.83
#